data_52547e10ec3368d4efe5f9285634271d
#
_entry.id   52547e10ec3368d4efe5f9285634271d
#
_cell.length_a   1.000
_cell.length_b   1.000
_cell.length_c   1.000
_cell.angle_alpha   90.00
_cell.angle_beta   90.00
_cell.angle_gamma   90.00
#
_symmetry.space_group_name_H-M   'P 1'
#
loop_
_entity.id
_entity.type
_entity.pdbx_description
1 polymer ?
#
loop_
_entity_poly.entity_id
_entity_poly.type
_entity_poly.pdbx_seq_one_letter_code
_entity_poly.pdbx_strand_id
1 'polypeptide(L)'
;MLRDSQIQEMKQATSVDQSIVVPNVMLRTSFTSLIENNFLHYADFPIILINKGEALDITSKFFKRSFDIVFSLVSLILGFPLFLLVAIITKLSSKGPVFYKQERIGLHEKPFFIYKFRSMYIDAEKFGPQLAQDVDPRITPWGRLMRKTRLDEIPQFWNVLKGDMSIVGPRPERAHFIKQIVDKAPSYKKLLTIKPGITSIGQVNFGYAQTVDEMCERMLLDLQYLQGINFFADLQIIFKTVKVMFQGKGK
;
A
#
# COMPACT_ATOMS: atom_id res chain seq x y z
N MET A 1 35.23 8.29 38.39
CA MET A 1 34.22 7.66 39.28
C MET A 1 32.76 7.94 38.93
N LEU A 2 32.46 8.57 37.80
CA LEU A 2 31.05 8.83 37.34
C LEU A 2 30.64 8.05 36.09
N ARG A 3 31.50 7.16 35.60
CA ARG A 3 31.27 6.38 34.36
C ARG A 3 30.72 4.98 34.59
N ASP A 4 30.91 4.43 35.82
CA ASP A 4 30.52 3.03 36.09
C ASP A 4 29.09 2.89 36.59
N SER A 5 28.50 3.94 37.18
CA SER A 5 27.10 3.95 37.61
C SER A 5 26.11 4.00 36.43
N GLN A 6 26.45 4.71 35.35
CA GLN A 6 25.62 4.78 34.16
C GLN A 6 25.61 3.48 33.33
N ILE A 7 26.69 2.70 33.42
CA ILE A 7 26.79 1.39 32.77
C ILE A 7 25.97 0.34 33.52
N GLN A 8 25.86 0.46 34.87
CA GLN A 8 25.00 -0.44 35.65
C GLN A 8 23.52 -0.16 35.50
N GLU A 9 23.09 1.11 35.37
CA GLU A 9 21.69 1.45 35.07
C GLU A 9 21.26 0.97 33.69
N MET A 10 22.12 1.04 32.68
CA MET A 10 21.86 0.48 31.36
C MET A 10 21.75 -1.04 31.33
N LYS A 11 22.39 -1.74 32.26
CA LYS A 11 22.29 -3.21 32.37
C LYS A 11 21.04 -3.69 33.10
N GLN A 12 20.43 -2.87 33.95
CA GLN A 12 19.16 -3.20 34.62
C GLN A 12 17.94 -2.92 33.79
N ALA A 13 18.03 -2.07 32.77
CA ALA A 13 16.92 -1.79 31.82
C ALA A 13 16.74 -2.87 30.73
N THR A 14 17.60 -3.90 30.68
CA THR A 14 17.56 -4.95 29.64
C THR A 14 16.99 -6.30 30.09
N SER A 15 16.33 -6.38 31.26
CA SER A 15 15.67 -7.61 31.72
C SER A 15 14.15 -7.53 31.56
N VAL A 16 13.66 -7.57 30.33
CA VAL A 16 12.25 -7.86 30.03
C VAL A 16 12.18 -8.93 28.95
N ASP A 17 11.69 -10.06 29.43
CA ASP A 17 11.01 -11.16 28.72
C ASP A 17 11.69 -11.83 27.52
N GLN A 18 12.25 -12.99 27.80
CA GLN A 18 12.72 -13.97 26.82
C GLN A 18 11.56 -14.85 26.38
N SER A 19 10.90 -14.49 25.30
CA SER A 19 10.14 -15.48 24.51
C SER A 19 9.82 -15.00 23.11
N ILE A 20 10.82 -14.83 22.26
CA ILE A 20 10.76 -15.07 20.81
C ILE A 20 12.22 -15.07 20.31
N VAL A 21 12.78 -16.26 20.21
CA VAL A 21 14.11 -16.48 19.60
C VAL A 21 13.95 -16.41 18.08
N VAL A 22 14.50 -15.35 17.47
CA VAL A 22 14.75 -15.27 16.02
C VAL A 22 16.21 -14.87 15.83
N PRO A 23 17.02 -15.65 15.10
CA PRO A 23 18.43 -15.34 14.90
C PRO A 23 18.57 -14.22 13.86
N ASN A 24 18.86 -13.01 14.31
CA ASN A 24 19.59 -11.94 13.62
C ASN A 24 19.49 -10.63 14.41
N VAL A 25 20.37 -10.51 15.42
CA VAL A 25 20.36 -9.41 16.41
C VAL A 25 20.79 -8.05 15.81
N MET A 26 21.44 -8.02 14.64
CA MET A 26 22.01 -6.77 14.11
C MET A 26 21.00 -5.90 13.33
N LEU A 27 19.86 -6.44 12.90
CA LEU A 27 18.81 -5.69 12.21
C LEU A 27 17.76 -5.08 13.17
N ARG A 28 17.72 -5.50 14.42
CA ARG A 28 16.69 -5.10 15.40
C ARG A 28 16.81 -3.66 15.89
N THR A 29 18.00 -3.16 16.15
CA THR A 29 18.20 -1.79 16.68
C THR A 29 17.97 -0.71 15.63
N SER A 30 18.36 -0.96 14.39
CA SER A 30 18.13 -0.01 13.29
C SER A 30 16.66 0.03 12.84
N PHE A 31 15.97 -1.13 12.88
CA PHE A 31 14.60 -1.27 12.41
C PHE A 31 13.56 -0.71 13.40
N THR A 32 13.76 -0.91 14.70
CA THR A 32 12.87 -0.39 15.75
C THR A 32 12.99 1.12 15.88
N SER A 33 14.21 1.68 15.79
CA SER A 33 14.43 3.13 15.81
C SER A 33 13.91 3.83 14.54
N LEU A 34 13.93 3.16 13.38
CA LEU A 34 13.31 3.66 12.16
C LEU A 34 11.77 3.69 12.27
N ILE A 35 11.19 2.69 12.93
CA ILE A 35 9.74 2.67 13.20
C ILE A 35 9.37 3.82 14.15
N GLU A 36 10.06 3.97 15.29
CA GLU A 36 9.74 4.99 16.29
C GLU A 36 9.96 6.42 15.79
N ASN A 37 11.05 6.69 15.08
CA ASN A 37 11.37 8.04 14.58
C ASN A 37 10.51 8.45 13.38
N ASN A 38 10.17 7.53 12.47
CA ASN A 38 9.31 7.84 11.33
C ASN A 38 7.82 7.87 11.69
N PHE A 39 7.41 7.19 12.77
CA PHE A 39 6.02 7.15 13.22
C PHE A 39 5.49 8.53 13.64
N LEU A 40 6.31 9.33 14.28
CA LEU A 40 5.96 10.68 14.74
C LEU A 40 5.80 11.70 13.57
N HIS A 41 6.45 11.45 12.43
CA HIS A 41 6.37 12.34 11.27
C HIS A 41 5.17 12.08 10.33
N TYR A 42 4.58 10.88 10.36
CA TYR A 42 3.49 10.49 9.44
C TYR A 42 2.09 10.54 10.07
N ALA A 43 1.97 10.90 11.35
CA ALA A 43 0.72 10.78 12.10
C ALA A 43 0.00 12.11 12.31
N ASP A 44 -0.56 12.70 11.25
CA ASP A 44 -1.57 13.76 11.42
C ASP A 44 -2.88 13.24 12.05
N PHE A 45 -3.12 11.92 11.98
CA PHE A 45 -4.22 11.21 12.67
C PHE A 45 -3.80 9.77 12.97
N PRO A 46 -3.74 9.35 14.24
CA PRO A 46 -3.48 7.95 14.59
C PRO A 46 -4.60 7.06 14.05
N ILE A 47 -4.25 6.07 13.24
CA ILE A 47 -5.18 5.01 12.88
C ILE A 47 -5.29 4.08 14.08
N ILE A 48 -6.50 3.95 14.65
CA ILE A 48 -6.74 3.06 15.77
C ILE A 48 -6.73 1.62 15.25
N LEU A 49 -5.59 0.95 15.41
CA LEU A 49 -5.46 -0.47 15.19
C LEU A 49 -5.84 -1.16 16.51
N ILE A 50 -7.01 -1.77 16.56
CA ILE A 50 -7.38 -2.61 17.70
C ILE A 50 -6.59 -3.91 17.54
N ASN A 51 -5.51 -4.01 18.33
CA ASN A 51 -4.64 -5.18 18.30
C ASN A 51 -5.37 -6.38 18.91
N LYS A 52 -5.92 -7.26 18.08
CA LYS A 52 -6.54 -8.51 18.52
C LYS A 52 -5.63 -9.72 18.37
N GLY A 53 -4.41 -9.57 17.82
CA GLY A 53 -3.43 -10.66 17.73
C GLY A 53 -3.85 -11.92 16.96
N GLU A 54 -5.13 -11.99 16.55
CA GLU A 54 -5.75 -13.16 15.92
C GLU A 54 -6.02 -12.89 14.44
N ALA A 55 -5.83 -13.91 13.61
CA ALA A 55 -6.31 -13.89 12.24
C ALA A 55 -7.81 -13.55 12.24
N LEU A 56 -8.25 -12.69 11.28
CA LEU A 56 -9.67 -12.40 11.11
C LEU A 56 -10.49 -13.68 11.19
N ASP A 57 -11.48 -13.71 12.06
CA ASP A 57 -12.45 -14.79 12.12
C ASP A 57 -13.28 -14.87 10.82
N ILE A 58 -13.96 -15.96 10.61
CA ILE A 58 -14.74 -16.20 9.38
C ILE A 58 -15.80 -15.10 9.19
N THR A 59 -16.40 -14.65 10.28
CA THR A 59 -17.45 -13.61 10.30
C THR A 59 -16.87 -12.27 9.82
N SER A 60 -15.74 -11.85 10.36
CA SER A 60 -15.04 -10.62 9.96
C SER A 60 -14.60 -10.66 8.49
N LYS A 61 -14.12 -11.81 8.00
CA LYS A 61 -13.79 -12.01 6.57
C LYS A 61 -15.01 -11.85 5.67
N PHE A 62 -16.15 -12.41 6.10
CA PHE A 62 -17.41 -12.31 5.36
C PHE A 62 -17.89 -10.85 5.30
N PHE A 63 -17.94 -10.15 6.45
CA PHE A 63 -18.33 -8.74 6.50
C PHE A 63 -17.40 -7.84 5.66
N LYS A 64 -16.09 -8.03 5.76
CA LYS A 64 -15.14 -7.30 4.94
C LYS A 64 -15.39 -7.54 3.45
N ARG A 65 -15.60 -8.80 3.04
CA ARG A 65 -15.85 -9.13 1.64
C ARG A 65 -17.17 -8.53 1.14
N SER A 66 -18.24 -8.59 1.95
CA SER A 66 -19.54 -8.00 1.61
C SER A 66 -19.41 -6.48 1.43
N PHE A 67 -18.72 -5.82 2.35
CA PHE A 67 -18.41 -4.39 2.25
C PHE A 67 -17.62 -4.07 0.97
N ASP A 68 -16.57 -4.82 0.67
CA ASP A 68 -15.75 -4.64 -0.53
C ASP A 68 -16.62 -4.71 -1.82
N ILE A 69 -17.53 -5.69 -1.89
CA ILE A 69 -18.41 -5.88 -3.05
C ILE A 69 -19.38 -4.71 -3.16
N VAL A 70 -20.11 -4.40 -2.09
CA VAL A 70 -21.14 -3.35 -2.09
C VAL A 70 -20.50 -1.99 -2.40
N PHE A 71 -19.41 -1.65 -1.73
CA PHE A 71 -18.69 -0.40 -1.96
C PHE A 71 -18.20 -0.27 -3.40
N SER A 72 -17.61 -1.34 -3.95
CA SER A 72 -17.11 -1.32 -5.33
C SER A 72 -18.24 -1.19 -6.34
N LEU A 73 -19.35 -1.89 -6.13
CA LEU A 73 -20.51 -1.83 -7.03
C LEU A 73 -21.13 -0.43 -7.02
N VAL A 74 -21.36 0.13 -5.83
CA VAL A 74 -21.88 1.50 -5.66
C VAL A 74 -20.94 2.52 -6.29
N SER A 75 -19.61 2.39 -6.05
CA SER A 75 -18.61 3.29 -6.63
C SER A 75 -18.57 3.23 -8.15
N LEU A 76 -18.73 2.07 -8.77
CA LEU A 76 -18.78 1.93 -10.23
C LEU A 76 -20.10 2.46 -10.81
N ILE A 77 -21.23 2.21 -10.17
CA ILE A 77 -22.55 2.68 -10.66
C ILE A 77 -22.64 4.19 -10.55
N LEU A 78 -22.40 4.76 -9.37
CA LEU A 78 -22.47 6.21 -9.15
C LEU A 78 -21.34 6.97 -9.86
N GLY A 79 -20.16 6.34 -9.93
CA GLY A 79 -18.99 6.88 -10.62
C GLY A 79 -19.00 6.71 -12.13
N PHE A 80 -19.99 6.00 -12.71
CA PHE A 80 -20.01 5.67 -14.13
C PHE A 80 -19.90 6.89 -15.07
N PRO A 81 -20.60 8.03 -14.83
CA PRO A 81 -20.44 9.21 -15.67
C PRO A 81 -19.00 9.75 -15.64
N LEU A 82 -18.37 9.79 -14.45
CA LEU A 82 -16.99 10.19 -14.30
C LEU A 82 -16.04 9.20 -14.99
N PHE A 83 -16.30 7.90 -14.84
CA PHE A 83 -15.54 6.84 -15.49
C PHE A 83 -15.55 7.01 -17.02
N LEU A 84 -16.70 7.27 -17.59
CA LEU A 84 -16.86 7.50 -19.03
C LEU A 84 -16.11 8.76 -19.48
N LEU A 85 -16.24 9.86 -18.73
CA LEU A 85 -15.52 11.10 -19.02
C LEU A 85 -14.00 10.89 -19.00
N VAL A 86 -13.47 10.23 -17.96
CA VAL A 86 -12.04 9.90 -17.87
C VAL A 86 -11.61 9.00 -19.02
N ALA A 87 -12.40 8.02 -19.42
CA ALA A 87 -12.13 7.14 -20.55
C ALA A 87 -12.01 7.92 -21.87
N ILE A 88 -12.96 8.82 -22.14
CA ILE A 88 -12.98 9.67 -23.34
C ILE A 88 -11.73 10.57 -23.37
N ILE A 89 -11.47 11.32 -22.29
CA ILE A 89 -10.31 12.22 -22.23
C ILE A 89 -9.00 11.41 -22.37
N THR A 90 -8.89 10.24 -21.73
CA THR A 90 -7.71 9.37 -21.88
C THR A 90 -7.51 8.94 -23.35
N LYS A 91 -8.59 8.62 -24.06
CA LYS A 91 -8.52 8.23 -25.47
C LYS A 91 -8.05 9.37 -26.35
N LEU A 92 -8.51 10.60 -26.06
CA LEU A 92 -8.19 11.80 -26.82
C LEU A 92 -6.79 12.37 -26.48
N SER A 93 -6.33 12.17 -25.25
CA SER A 93 -5.07 12.77 -24.76
C SER A 93 -3.79 12.16 -25.34
N SER A 94 -3.82 10.90 -25.76
CA SER A 94 -2.66 10.21 -26.35
C SER A 94 -3.07 8.98 -27.15
N LYS A 95 -2.23 8.59 -28.12
CA LYS A 95 -2.46 7.38 -28.93
C LYS A 95 -2.39 6.12 -28.07
N GLY A 96 -3.31 5.16 -28.30
CA GLY A 96 -3.28 3.84 -27.68
C GLY A 96 -4.61 3.46 -26.98
N PRO A 97 -4.63 2.34 -26.21
CA PRO A 97 -5.81 1.87 -25.50
C PRO A 97 -6.16 2.77 -24.30
N VAL A 98 -7.44 2.80 -23.91
CA VAL A 98 -7.92 3.55 -22.73
C VAL A 98 -7.39 2.92 -21.43
N PHE A 99 -7.42 1.60 -21.38
CA PHE A 99 -6.99 0.85 -20.20
C PHE A 99 -5.56 0.34 -20.34
N TYR A 100 -4.89 0.33 -19.21
CA TYR A 100 -3.60 -0.32 -19.01
C TYR A 100 -3.78 -1.51 -18.07
N LYS A 101 -3.16 -2.62 -18.44
CA LYS A 101 -3.21 -3.88 -17.70
C LYS A 101 -1.79 -4.23 -17.28
N GLN A 102 -1.57 -4.50 -15.98
CA GLN A 102 -0.25 -4.82 -15.45
C GLN A 102 -0.34 -6.01 -14.48
N GLU A 103 0.59 -6.95 -14.65
CA GLU A 103 0.70 -8.07 -13.73
C GLU A 103 1.24 -7.62 -12.37
N ARG A 104 0.63 -8.12 -11.33
CA ARG A 104 0.98 -7.92 -9.92
C ARG A 104 0.88 -9.24 -9.17
N ILE A 105 1.53 -9.29 -8.01
CA ILE A 105 1.45 -10.43 -7.10
C ILE A 105 0.43 -10.11 -6.02
N GLY A 106 -0.48 -11.04 -5.78
CA GLY A 106 -1.57 -10.94 -4.82
C GLY A 106 -1.53 -12.00 -3.74
N LEU A 107 -2.71 -12.34 -3.23
CA LEU A 107 -2.91 -13.33 -2.17
C LEU A 107 -2.22 -14.67 -2.49
N HIS A 108 -1.44 -15.18 -1.52
CA HIS A 108 -0.68 -16.43 -1.62
C HIS A 108 0.26 -16.47 -2.83
N GLU A 109 0.92 -15.34 -3.09
CA GLU A 109 1.89 -15.18 -4.18
C GLU A 109 1.30 -15.40 -5.59
N LYS A 110 -0.03 -15.45 -5.74
CA LYS A 110 -0.69 -15.68 -7.03
C LYS A 110 -0.62 -14.43 -7.89
N PRO A 111 -0.15 -14.53 -9.15
CA PRO A 111 -0.17 -13.41 -10.06
C PRO A 111 -1.60 -13.09 -10.50
N PHE A 112 -1.90 -11.81 -10.64
CA PHE A 112 -3.15 -11.30 -11.19
C PHE A 112 -2.91 -10.01 -11.96
N PHE A 113 -3.90 -9.55 -12.73
CA PHE A 113 -3.78 -8.32 -13.50
C PHE A 113 -4.59 -7.20 -12.87
N ILE A 114 -3.92 -6.11 -12.50
CA ILE A 114 -4.62 -4.86 -12.16
C ILE A 114 -5.03 -4.13 -13.44
N TYR A 115 -6.17 -3.44 -13.37
CA TYR A 115 -6.67 -2.57 -14.43
C TYR A 115 -6.58 -1.12 -13.99
N LYS A 116 -6.06 -0.25 -14.86
CA LYS A 116 -5.96 1.19 -14.64
C LYS A 116 -6.36 1.94 -15.92
N PHE A 117 -6.72 3.21 -15.79
CA PHE A 117 -6.65 4.08 -16.96
C PHE A 117 -5.19 4.33 -17.33
N ARG A 118 -4.91 4.41 -18.63
CA ARG A 118 -3.59 4.69 -19.11
C ARG A 118 -3.17 6.12 -18.75
N SER A 119 -2.21 6.26 -17.88
CA SER A 119 -1.63 7.54 -17.45
C SER A 119 -0.26 7.83 -18.06
N MET A 120 0.33 6.86 -18.76
CA MET A 120 1.64 6.97 -19.40
C MET A 120 1.54 6.74 -20.91
N TYR A 121 2.57 7.16 -21.65
CA TYR A 121 2.73 6.85 -23.08
C TYR A 121 2.89 5.33 -23.29
N ILE A 122 2.60 4.86 -24.51
CA ILE A 122 2.51 3.42 -24.80
C ILE A 122 3.87 2.70 -24.67
N ASP A 123 4.96 3.43 -24.86
CA ASP A 123 6.34 2.95 -24.78
C ASP A 123 7.01 3.21 -23.43
N ALA A 124 6.24 3.57 -22.40
CA ALA A 124 6.74 3.94 -21.08
C ALA A 124 7.61 2.87 -20.40
N GLU A 125 7.41 1.61 -20.73
CA GLU A 125 8.18 0.47 -20.18
C GLU A 125 9.11 -0.20 -21.20
N LYS A 126 9.48 0.50 -22.29
CA LYS A 126 10.38 -0.03 -23.32
C LYS A 126 11.70 -0.56 -22.77
N PHE A 127 12.19 0.01 -21.68
CA PHE A 127 13.44 -0.38 -21.02
C PHE A 127 13.22 -1.24 -19.77
N GLY A 128 12.03 -1.87 -19.63
CA GLY A 128 11.70 -2.75 -18.52
C GLY A 128 11.01 -2.05 -17.33
N PRO A 129 10.82 -2.79 -16.21
CA PRO A 129 10.14 -2.30 -15.03
C PRO A 129 10.92 -1.17 -14.36
N GLN A 130 10.26 -0.02 -14.16
CA GLN A 130 10.84 1.14 -13.47
C GLN A 130 9.83 1.68 -12.46
N LEU A 131 10.33 2.19 -11.32
CA LEU A 131 9.53 2.94 -10.37
C LEU A 131 9.21 4.33 -10.95
N ALA A 132 8.05 4.86 -10.57
CA ALA A 132 7.67 6.20 -10.98
C ALA A 132 8.47 7.24 -10.19
N GLN A 133 8.93 8.28 -10.88
CA GLN A 133 9.68 9.39 -10.30
C GLN A 133 8.81 10.64 -10.15
N ASP A 134 9.29 11.64 -9.39
CA ASP A 134 8.56 12.90 -9.20
C ASP A 134 8.36 13.63 -10.53
N VAL A 135 9.40 13.74 -11.32
CA VAL A 135 9.35 14.27 -12.69
C VAL A 135 9.57 13.11 -13.64
N ASP A 136 8.50 12.46 -14.07
CA ASP A 136 8.54 11.29 -14.92
C ASP A 136 8.06 11.66 -16.34
N PRO A 137 8.96 11.71 -17.34
CA PRO A 137 8.63 12.10 -18.71
C PRO A 137 7.70 11.08 -19.41
N ARG A 138 7.57 9.87 -18.87
CA ARG A 138 6.68 8.83 -19.41
C ARG A 138 5.21 9.13 -19.15
N ILE A 139 4.90 10.03 -18.20
CA ILE A 139 3.53 10.38 -17.81
C ILE A 139 2.97 11.43 -18.74
N THR A 140 1.78 11.19 -19.31
CA THR A 140 1.08 12.19 -20.11
C THR A 140 0.60 13.37 -19.26
N PRO A 141 0.38 14.59 -19.81
CA PRO A 141 -0.18 15.71 -19.06
C PRO A 141 -1.49 15.37 -18.35
N TRP A 142 -2.41 14.68 -19.05
CA TRP A 142 -3.66 14.15 -18.47
C TRP A 142 -3.39 13.08 -17.41
N GLY A 143 -2.45 12.18 -17.67
CA GLY A 143 -2.02 11.14 -16.73
C GLY A 143 -1.51 11.71 -15.41
N ARG A 144 -0.84 12.86 -15.45
CA ARG A 144 -0.35 13.54 -14.24
C ARG A 144 -1.50 14.00 -13.35
N LEU A 145 -2.57 14.56 -13.94
CA LEU A 145 -3.77 14.92 -13.19
C LEU A 145 -4.45 13.67 -12.61
N MET A 146 -4.65 12.64 -13.44
CA MET A 146 -5.26 11.38 -12.99
C MET A 146 -4.51 10.75 -11.82
N ARG A 147 -3.18 10.71 -11.86
CA ARG A 147 -2.35 10.15 -10.78
C ARG A 147 -2.43 10.96 -9.50
N LYS A 148 -2.41 12.30 -9.59
CA LYS A 148 -2.58 13.19 -8.44
C LYS A 148 -3.92 12.98 -7.74
N THR A 149 -4.98 12.69 -8.49
CA THR A 149 -6.33 12.48 -7.99
C THR A 149 -6.69 11.00 -7.84
N ARG A 150 -5.78 10.07 -8.16
CA ARG A 150 -5.98 8.62 -8.20
C ARG A 150 -7.13 8.16 -9.10
N LEU A 151 -7.57 8.99 -10.03
CA LEU A 151 -8.60 8.63 -11.01
C LEU A 151 -8.15 7.48 -11.93
N ASP A 152 -6.86 7.34 -12.16
CA ASP A 152 -6.30 6.22 -12.93
C ASP A 152 -6.55 4.86 -12.27
N GLU A 153 -6.83 4.80 -10.98
CA GLU A 153 -7.03 3.56 -10.22
C GLU A 153 -8.51 3.12 -10.14
N ILE A 154 -9.49 3.93 -10.61
CA ILE A 154 -10.92 3.59 -10.58
C ILE A 154 -11.22 2.20 -11.21
N PRO A 155 -10.59 1.78 -12.32
CA PRO A 155 -10.86 0.45 -12.87
C PRO A 155 -10.52 -0.72 -11.93
N GLN A 156 -9.74 -0.51 -10.87
CA GLN A 156 -9.40 -1.57 -9.90
C GLN A 156 -10.60 -1.99 -9.04
N PHE A 157 -11.69 -1.20 -8.97
CA PHE A 157 -12.93 -1.68 -8.36
C PHE A 157 -13.44 -2.95 -9.04
N TRP A 158 -13.16 -3.12 -10.34
CA TRP A 158 -13.42 -4.38 -11.04
C TRP A 158 -12.57 -5.54 -10.50
N ASN A 159 -11.31 -5.30 -10.16
CA ASN A 159 -10.48 -6.32 -9.51
C ASN A 159 -11.03 -6.71 -8.13
N VAL A 160 -11.60 -5.75 -7.39
CA VAL A 160 -12.25 -6.06 -6.12
C VAL A 160 -13.49 -6.94 -6.35
N LEU A 161 -14.35 -6.61 -7.30
CA LEU A 161 -15.53 -7.43 -7.63
C LEU A 161 -15.15 -8.84 -8.04
N LYS A 162 -14.12 -9.01 -8.86
CA LYS A 162 -13.56 -10.32 -9.23
C LYS A 162 -13.02 -11.12 -8.04
N GLY A 163 -12.63 -10.46 -6.95
CA GLY A 163 -12.05 -11.09 -5.79
C GLY A 163 -10.52 -11.14 -5.79
N ASP A 164 -9.85 -10.54 -6.76
CA ASP A 164 -8.41 -10.42 -6.83
C ASP A 164 -7.88 -9.45 -5.74
N MET A 165 -8.68 -8.43 -5.40
CA MET A 165 -8.33 -7.34 -4.48
C MET A 165 -9.42 -7.11 -3.42
N SER A 166 -9.08 -6.29 -2.43
CA SER A 166 -9.95 -5.65 -1.43
C SER A 166 -9.90 -4.13 -1.65
N ILE A 167 -10.82 -3.38 -1.06
CA ILE A 167 -10.71 -1.91 -1.02
C ILE A 167 -9.46 -1.50 -0.23
N VAL A 168 -9.32 -2.05 0.98
CA VAL A 168 -8.18 -1.78 1.86
C VAL A 168 -7.34 -3.04 2.06
N GLY A 169 -6.05 -2.91 1.83
CA GLY A 169 -5.05 -3.97 1.95
C GLY A 169 -3.68 -3.48 1.49
N PRO A 170 -2.62 -4.27 1.65
CA PRO A 170 -1.28 -3.88 1.20
C PRO A 170 -1.26 -3.61 -0.29
N ARG A 171 -0.42 -2.67 -0.72
CA ARG A 171 -0.29 -2.36 -2.16
C ARG A 171 0.27 -3.56 -2.91
N PRO A 172 -0.36 -4.00 -4.02
CA PRO A 172 0.19 -5.09 -4.84
C PRO A 172 1.42 -4.61 -5.60
N GLU A 173 2.53 -5.35 -5.48
CA GLU A 173 3.77 -5.03 -6.16
C GLU A 173 4.06 -6.02 -7.31
N ARG A 174 4.98 -5.64 -8.20
CA ARG A 174 5.43 -6.50 -9.32
C ARG A 174 6.41 -7.53 -8.79
N ALA A 175 6.41 -8.75 -9.34
CA ALA A 175 7.34 -9.82 -8.97
C ALA A 175 8.80 -9.37 -8.97
N HIS A 176 9.19 -8.54 -9.96
CA HIS A 176 10.53 -7.96 -10.06
C HIS A 176 10.96 -7.19 -8.81
N PHE A 177 10.07 -6.35 -8.26
CA PHE A 177 10.37 -5.57 -7.06
C PHE A 177 10.21 -6.40 -5.79
N ILE A 178 9.24 -7.31 -5.74
CA ILE A 178 9.04 -8.21 -4.58
C ILE A 178 10.32 -9.00 -4.28
N LYS A 179 10.99 -9.51 -5.30
CA LYS A 179 12.27 -10.21 -5.11
C LYS A 179 13.27 -9.32 -4.37
N GLN A 180 13.46 -8.09 -4.83
CA GLN A 180 14.41 -7.13 -4.22
C GLN A 180 13.99 -6.73 -2.79
N ILE A 181 12.68 -6.57 -2.56
CA ILE A 181 12.14 -6.25 -1.22
C ILE A 181 12.37 -7.42 -0.27
N VAL A 182 12.06 -8.65 -0.69
CA VAL A 182 12.21 -9.86 0.14
C VAL A 182 13.67 -10.14 0.48
N ASP A 183 14.61 -9.87 -0.44
CA ASP A 183 16.04 -10.00 -0.20
C ASP A 183 16.50 -9.04 0.93
N LYS A 184 15.91 -7.83 1.03
CA LYS A 184 16.21 -6.83 2.08
C LYS A 184 15.35 -7.03 3.35
N ALA A 185 14.09 -7.37 3.17
CA ALA A 185 13.10 -7.46 4.24
C ALA A 185 12.18 -8.68 4.04
N PRO A 186 12.60 -9.88 4.50
CA PRO A 186 11.84 -11.13 4.33
C PRO A 186 10.42 -11.09 4.91
N SER A 187 10.16 -10.19 5.86
CA SER A 187 8.84 -9.97 6.46
C SER A 187 7.77 -9.53 5.46
N TYR A 188 8.16 -9.02 4.27
CA TYR A 188 7.23 -8.71 3.19
C TYR A 188 6.28 -9.87 2.83
N LYS A 189 6.76 -11.11 2.91
CA LYS A 189 5.95 -12.30 2.63
C LYS A 189 4.67 -12.38 3.46
N LYS A 190 4.67 -11.80 4.67
CA LYS A 190 3.46 -11.73 5.51
C LYS A 190 2.35 -10.91 4.85
N LEU A 191 2.66 -9.90 4.04
CA LEU A 191 1.66 -9.12 3.32
C LEU A 191 0.96 -9.91 2.22
N LEU A 192 1.60 -10.96 1.70
CA LEU A 192 1.04 -11.84 0.68
C LEU A 192 0.04 -12.87 1.25
N THR A 193 -0.20 -12.87 2.57
CA THR A 193 -1.20 -13.74 3.21
C THR A 193 -2.60 -13.14 3.22
N ILE A 194 -2.76 -11.88 2.79
CA ILE A 194 -4.06 -11.20 2.64
C ILE A 194 -4.22 -10.64 1.23
N LYS A 195 -5.46 -10.30 0.86
CA LYS A 195 -5.72 -9.68 -0.43
C LYS A 195 -5.08 -8.28 -0.49
N PRO A 196 -4.43 -7.93 -1.61
CA PRO A 196 -3.96 -6.58 -1.83
C PRO A 196 -5.12 -5.59 -1.92
N GLY A 197 -4.87 -4.33 -1.55
CA GLY A 197 -5.86 -3.26 -1.58
C GLY A 197 -5.70 -2.27 -2.73
N ILE A 198 -6.80 -1.58 -3.08
CA ILE A 198 -6.75 -0.37 -3.90
C ILE A 198 -6.00 0.71 -3.12
N THR A 199 -6.27 0.81 -1.82
CA THR A 199 -5.57 1.70 -0.90
C THR A 199 -5.01 0.93 0.30
N SER A 200 -4.00 1.53 0.95
CA SER A 200 -3.36 0.96 2.14
C SER A 200 -2.95 2.06 3.11
N ILE A 201 -2.68 1.66 4.36
CA ILE A 201 -2.11 2.57 5.36
C ILE A 201 -0.76 3.13 4.89
N GLY A 202 0.08 2.30 4.24
CA GLY A 202 1.34 2.73 3.65
C GLY A 202 1.14 3.76 2.54
N GLN A 203 0.14 3.58 1.66
CA GLN A 203 -0.12 4.52 0.58
C GLN A 203 -0.62 5.89 1.07
N VAL A 204 -1.42 5.93 2.14
CA VAL A 204 -2.01 7.20 2.62
C VAL A 204 -1.09 7.97 3.58
N ASN A 205 -0.19 7.29 4.26
CA ASN A 205 0.74 7.91 5.21
C ASN A 205 2.12 8.18 4.60
N PHE A 206 2.69 7.24 3.86
CA PHE A 206 4.01 7.36 3.21
C PHE A 206 3.91 7.97 1.81
N GLY A 207 2.89 7.57 1.05
CA GLY A 207 2.74 7.97 -0.34
C GLY A 207 3.44 7.03 -1.33
N TYR A 208 4.06 7.60 -2.36
CA TYR A 208 4.77 6.86 -3.41
C TYR A 208 6.21 6.57 -3.01
N ALA A 209 6.65 5.35 -3.22
CA ALA A 209 8.03 4.93 -3.09
C ALA A 209 8.73 5.02 -4.46
N GLN A 210 9.89 5.65 -4.50
CA GLN A 210 10.72 5.84 -5.69
C GLN A 210 11.92 4.89 -5.72
N THR A 211 12.24 4.28 -4.58
CA THR A 211 13.32 3.31 -4.39
C THR A 211 12.82 2.05 -3.71
N VAL A 212 13.60 0.97 -3.79
CA VAL A 212 13.27 -0.28 -3.08
C VAL A 212 13.35 -0.08 -1.56
N ASP A 213 14.22 0.79 -1.08
CA ASP A 213 14.34 1.11 0.35
C ASP A 213 13.08 1.81 0.86
N GLU A 214 12.59 2.81 0.12
CA GLU A 214 11.30 3.45 0.41
C GLU A 214 10.12 2.47 0.33
N MET A 215 10.18 1.48 -0.56
CA MET A 215 9.17 0.40 -0.60
C MET A 215 9.22 -0.44 0.68
N CYS A 216 10.42 -0.71 1.21
CA CYS A 216 10.58 -1.41 2.48
C CYS A 216 10.05 -0.57 3.67
N GLU A 217 10.29 0.74 3.68
CA GLU A 217 9.73 1.63 4.72
C GLU A 217 8.21 1.67 4.66
N ARG A 218 7.62 1.88 3.47
CA ARG A 218 6.17 1.86 3.27
C ARG A 218 5.54 0.54 3.71
N MET A 219 6.20 -0.57 3.42
CA MET A 219 5.77 -1.91 3.81
C MET A 219 5.58 -2.05 5.34
N LEU A 220 6.38 -1.36 6.14
CA LEU A 220 6.28 -1.44 7.61
C LEU A 220 4.90 -0.98 8.10
N LEU A 221 4.35 0.06 7.49
CA LEU A 221 3.01 0.55 7.79
C LEU A 221 1.95 -0.49 7.41
N ASP A 222 2.12 -1.14 6.26
CA ASP A 222 1.20 -2.20 5.83
C ASP A 222 1.30 -3.46 6.72
N LEU A 223 2.48 -3.76 7.28
CA LEU A 223 2.64 -4.84 8.28
C LEU A 223 1.92 -4.52 9.60
N GLN A 224 1.86 -3.25 10.00
CA GLN A 224 1.09 -2.86 11.18
C GLN A 224 -0.41 -3.05 10.95
N TYR A 225 -0.92 -2.67 9.77
CA TYR A 225 -2.31 -2.93 9.42
C TYR A 225 -2.64 -4.42 9.51
N LEU A 226 -1.71 -5.30 9.13
CA LEU A 226 -1.89 -6.76 9.22
C LEU A 226 -2.17 -7.24 10.66
N GLN A 227 -1.60 -6.54 11.67
CA GLN A 227 -1.78 -6.89 13.08
C GLN A 227 -3.14 -6.46 13.66
N GLY A 228 -3.82 -5.53 13.00
CA GLY A 228 -5.05 -4.94 13.53
C GLY A 228 -6.13 -4.71 12.47
N ILE A 229 -6.29 -5.66 11.53
CA ILE A 229 -7.34 -5.54 10.50
C ILE A 229 -8.71 -5.49 11.16
N ASN A 230 -9.42 -4.39 10.96
CA ASN A 230 -10.80 -4.23 11.43
C ASN A 230 -11.55 -3.22 10.55
N PHE A 231 -12.87 -3.26 10.62
CA PHE A 231 -13.74 -2.42 9.80
C PHE A 231 -13.53 -0.91 10.03
N PHE A 232 -13.27 -0.48 11.26
CA PHE A 232 -13.05 0.93 11.56
C PHE A 232 -11.71 1.42 11.01
N ALA A 233 -10.66 0.59 11.06
CA ALA A 233 -9.38 0.90 10.43
C ALA A 233 -9.54 1.04 8.90
N ASP A 234 -10.33 0.15 8.28
CA ASP A 234 -10.63 0.24 6.86
C ASP A 234 -11.32 1.57 6.51
N LEU A 235 -12.35 1.95 7.27
CA LEU A 235 -13.04 3.24 7.07
C LEU A 235 -12.09 4.43 7.23
N GLN A 236 -11.24 4.43 8.25
CA GLN A 236 -10.26 5.50 8.47
C GLN A 236 -9.28 5.61 7.28
N ILE A 237 -8.78 4.48 6.76
CA ILE A 237 -7.90 4.46 5.60
C ILE A 237 -8.62 4.99 4.35
N ILE A 238 -9.89 4.60 4.13
CA ILE A 238 -10.71 5.11 3.03
C ILE A 238 -10.90 6.64 3.15
N PHE A 239 -11.26 7.16 4.32
CA PHE A 239 -11.41 8.60 4.54
C PHE A 239 -10.10 9.36 4.30
N LYS A 240 -8.97 8.84 4.79
CA LYS A 240 -7.65 9.43 4.49
C LYS A 240 -7.34 9.39 2.99
N THR A 241 -7.68 8.31 2.30
CA THR A 241 -7.50 8.20 0.84
C THR A 241 -8.26 9.31 0.12
N VAL A 242 -9.54 9.50 0.47
CA VAL A 242 -10.37 10.56 -0.11
C VAL A 242 -9.75 11.94 0.15
N LYS A 243 -9.28 12.20 1.38
CA LYS A 243 -8.58 13.46 1.73
C LYS A 243 -7.33 13.66 0.86
N VAL A 244 -6.50 12.64 0.69
CA VAL A 244 -5.28 12.66 -0.16
C VAL A 244 -5.64 12.96 -1.62
N MET A 245 -6.73 12.38 -2.14
CA MET A 245 -7.22 12.63 -3.50
C MET A 245 -7.62 14.10 -3.70
N PHE A 246 -8.40 14.67 -2.77
CA PHE A 246 -8.80 16.08 -2.83
C PHE A 246 -7.63 17.05 -2.66
N GLN A 247 -6.59 16.68 -1.91
CA GLN A 247 -5.38 17.47 -1.78
C GLN A 247 -4.45 17.38 -3.00
N GLY A 248 -4.76 16.51 -3.97
CA GLY A 248 -3.90 16.26 -5.13
C GLY A 248 -2.53 15.69 -4.75
N LYS A 249 -2.45 14.99 -3.62
CA LYS A 249 -1.23 14.34 -3.10
C LYS A 249 -1.12 12.86 -3.51
N GLY A 250 -2.11 12.32 -4.24
CA GLY A 250 -1.94 11.10 -5.01
C GLY A 250 -0.91 11.41 -6.11
N LYS A 251 -0.03 10.50 -6.43
CA LYS A 251 1.02 10.78 -7.41
C LYS A 251 0.94 9.84 -8.57
#